data_2f31dcf8486065eb11738309232d0055
#
_entry.id   2f31dcf8486065eb11738309232d0055
#
_cell.length_a   1.000
_cell.length_b   1.000
_cell.length_c   1.000
_cell.angle_alpha   90.00
_cell.angle_beta   90.00
_cell.angle_gamma   90.00
#
_symmetry.space_group_name_H-M   'P 1'
#
loop_
_entity.id
_entity.type
_entity.pdbx_description
1 polymer ?
#
loop_
_entity_poly.entity_id
_entity_poly.type
_entity_poly.pdbx_seq_one_letter_code
_entity_poly.pdbx_strand_id
1 'polypeptide(L)' 'MAQNLQNGLTATAVENQEEAANLLQAIRTYGFDCSIEVFGHIGKGYVYNPEFKENIDKFGPGTAKYTSDVIAAYVQTNAE' A
#
# COMPACT_ATOMS: atom_id res chain seq x y z
N MET A 1 -2.65 -2.42 -7.83
CA MET A 1 -2.98 -3.37 -6.74
C MET A 1 -4.36 -3.99 -6.84
N ALA A 2 -5.37 -3.24 -7.28
CA ALA A 2 -6.71 -3.81 -7.44
C ALA A 2 -6.73 -5.04 -8.36
N GLN A 3 -5.98 -5.00 -9.46
CA GLN A 3 -5.88 -6.13 -10.38
C GLN A 3 -5.20 -7.34 -9.71
N ASN A 4 -4.17 -7.11 -8.90
CA ASN A 4 -3.50 -8.18 -8.16
C ASN A 4 -4.44 -8.83 -7.14
N LEU A 5 -5.27 -8.02 -6.50
CA LEU A 5 -6.30 -8.53 -5.60
C LEU A 5 -7.29 -9.45 -6.35
N GLN A 6 -7.77 -9.01 -7.51
CA GLN A 6 -8.68 -9.79 -8.34
C GLN A 6 -8.04 -11.10 -8.84
N ASN A 7 -6.73 -11.09 -9.05
CA ASN A 7 -5.98 -12.27 -9.47
C ASN A 7 -5.62 -13.20 -8.32
N GLY A 8 -6.01 -12.86 -7.09
CA GLY A 8 -5.79 -13.71 -5.92
C GLY A 8 -4.36 -13.69 -5.39
N LEU A 9 -3.56 -12.69 -5.74
CA LEU A 9 -2.20 -12.56 -5.22
C LEU A 9 -2.22 -12.14 -3.75
N THR A 10 -1.32 -12.74 -2.95
CA THR A 10 -1.20 -12.39 -1.55
C THR A 10 -0.48 -11.05 -1.37
N ALA A 11 -0.62 -10.43 -0.20
CA ALA A 11 0.05 -9.18 0.12
C ALA A 11 1.57 -9.28 -0.01
N THR A 12 2.14 -10.46 0.25
CA THR A 12 3.59 -10.70 0.18
C THR A 12 4.08 -11.07 -1.21
N ALA A 13 3.20 -11.19 -2.20
CA ALA A 13 3.59 -11.54 -3.57
C ALA A 13 4.57 -10.50 -4.13
N VAL A 14 5.54 -10.97 -4.93
CA VAL A 14 6.59 -10.11 -5.50
C VAL A 14 5.99 -8.93 -6.27
N GLU A 15 4.93 -9.18 -7.06
CA GLU A 15 4.26 -8.14 -7.84
C GLU A 15 3.74 -7.00 -6.94
N ASN A 16 3.16 -7.35 -5.79
CA ASN A 16 2.67 -6.36 -4.84
C ASN A 16 3.81 -5.64 -4.13
N GLN A 17 4.88 -6.35 -3.79
CA GLN A 17 6.04 -5.74 -3.14
C GLN A 17 6.75 -4.77 -4.08
N GLU A 18 6.82 -5.08 -5.37
CA GLU A 18 7.36 -4.16 -6.37
C GLU A 18 6.50 -2.91 -6.51
N GLU A 19 5.17 -3.05 -6.51
CA GLU A 19 4.26 -1.91 -6.55
C GLU A 19 4.40 -1.04 -5.30
N ALA A 20 4.55 -1.63 -4.13
CA ALA A 20 4.77 -0.89 -2.89
C ALA A 20 6.09 -0.10 -2.95
N ALA A 21 7.16 -0.71 -3.44
CA ALA A 21 8.43 -0.03 -3.61
C ALA A 21 8.32 1.16 -4.57
N ASN A 22 7.61 0.98 -5.68
CA ASN A 22 7.38 2.04 -6.66
C ASN A 22 6.53 3.18 -6.06
N LEU A 23 5.54 2.85 -5.27
CA LEU A 23 4.71 3.84 -4.58
C LEU A 23 5.55 4.67 -3.61
N LEU A 24 6.38 4.02 -2.81
CA LEU A 24 7.27 4.71 -1.88
C LEU A 24 8.22 5.64 -2.62
N GLN A 25 8.78 5.19 -3.72
CA GLN A 25 9.68 5.98 -4.55
C GLN A 25 8.96 7.21 -5.14
N ALA A 26 7.72 7.03 -5.59
CA ALA A 26 6.91 8.14 -6.10
C ALA A 26 6.64 9.18 -5.02
N ILE A 27 6.33 8.74 -3.79
CA ILE A 27 6.12 9.65 -2.66
C ILE A 27 7.39 10.44 -2.39
N ARG A 28 8.55 9.80 -2.39
CA ARG A 28 9.84 10.45 -2.14
C ARG A 28 10.20 11.44 -3.24
N THR A 29 9.84 11.14 -4.49
CA THR A 29 10.17 11.97 -5.65
C THR A 29 9.28 13.19 -5.74
N TYR A 30 7.97 13.03 -5.53
CA TYR A 30 6.99 14.09 -5.78
C TYR A 30 6.41 14.71 -4.52
N GLY A 31 6.65 14.14 -3.36
CA GLY A 31 6.10 14.60 -2.10
C GLY A 31 7.17 15.07 -1.12
N PHE A 32 7.65 14.20 -0.28
CA PHE A 32 8.58 14.52 0.81
C PHE A 32 9.49 13.32 1.11
N ASP A 33 10.51 13.57 1.92
CA ASP A 33 11.36 12.47 2.41
C ASP A 33 10.53 11.55 3.30
N CYS A 34 10.14 10.40 2.74
CA CYS A 34 9.30 9.44 3.41
C CYS A 34 10.14 8.26 3.88
N SER A 35 10.25 8.09 5.20
CA SER A 35 10.90 6.90 5.75
C SER A 35 9.99 5.69 5.59
N ILE A 36 10.55 4.50 5.73
CA ILE A 36 9.76 3.25 5.70
C ILE A 36 8.72 3.26 6.82
N GLU A 37 9.06 3.77 7.99
CA GLU A 37 8.13 3.89 9.11
C GLU A 37 6.94 4.80 8.76
N VAL A 38 7.19 5.96 8.17
CA VAL A 38 6.14 6.89 7.75
C VAL A 38 5.28 6.25 6.66
N PHE A 39 5.89 5.52 5.74
CA PHE A 39 5.16 4.78 4.72
C PHE A 39 4.17 3.78 5.32
N GLY A 40 4.56 3.09 6.39
CA GLY A 40 3.67 2.22 7.14
C GLY A 40 2.46 2.96 7.72
N HIS A 41 2.67 4.17 8.25
CA HIS A 41 1.57 4.99 8.76
C HIS A 41 0.62 5.43 7.65
N ILE A 42 1.14 5.76 6.47
CA ILE A 42 0.33 6.09 5.30
C ILE A 42 -0.57 4.91 4.92
N GLY A 43 0.00 3.70 4.90
CA GLY A 43 -0.77 2.49 4.61
C GLY A 43 -1.91 2.25 5.59
N LYS A 44 -1.67 2.48 6.88
CA LYS A 44 -2.72 2.37 7.89
C LYS A 44 -3.83 3.39 7.67
N GLY A 45 -3.49 4.59 7.21
CA GLY A 45 -4.46 5.64 6.91
C GLY A 45 -5.46 5.24 5.83
N TYR A 46 -5.07 4.37 4.90
CA TYR A 46 -5.98 3.88 3.86
C TYR A 46 -7.17 3.11 4.43
N VAL A 47 -7.02 2.49 5.59
CA VAL A 47 -8.10 1.73 6.24
C VAL A 47 -8.83 2.58 7.28
N TYR A 48 -8.09 3.37 8.06
CA TYR A 48 -8.65 4.13 9.17
C TYR A 48 -9.32 5.43 8.76
N ASN A 49 -8.96 5.99 7.61
CA ASN A 49 -9.61 7.20 7.10
C ASN A 49 -10.76 6.79 6.16
N PRO A 50 -12.03 7.07 6.53
CA PRO A 50 -13.18 6.62 5.73
C PRO A 50 -13.18 7.17 4.31
N GLU A 51 -12.72 8.41 4.10
CA GLU A 51 -12.67 9.02 2.77
C GLU A 51 -11.66 8.30 1.86
N PHE A 52 -10.47 8.01 2.37
CA PHE A 52 -9.47 7.27 1.61
C PHE A 52 -9.95 5.86 1.30
N LYS A 53 -10.52 5.18 2.30
CA LYS A 53 -11.04 3.83 2.13
C LYS A 53 -12.10 3.80 1.04
N GLU A 54 -13.06 4.72 1.08
CA GLU A 54 -14.12 4.79 0.09
C GLU A 54 -13.57 5.05 -1.31
N ASN A 55 -12.64 5.99 -1.45
CA ASN A 55 -12.06 6.33 -2.75
C ASN A 55 -11.25 5.16 -3.34
N ILE A 56 -10.50 4.45 -2.52
CA ILE A 56 -9.70 3.32 -2.96
C ILE A 56 -10.58 2.12 -3.29
N ASP A 57 -11.62 1.86 -2.50
CA ASP A 57 -12.53 0.74 -2.72
C ASP A 57 -13.39 0.91 -3.98
N LYS A 58 -13.42 2.10 -4.59
CA LYS A 58 -14.04 2.29 -5.90
C LYS A 58 -13.37 1.47 -7.00
N PHE A 59 -12.09 1.13 -6.83
CA PHE A 59 -11.38 0.26 -7.77
C PHE A 59 -11.73 -1.22 -7.58
N GLY A 60 -12.38 -1.56 -6.48
CA GLY A 60 -12.82 -2.91 -6.15
C GLY A 60 -12.99 -3.05 -4.65
N PRO A 61 -14.02 -3.79 -4.19
CA PRO A 61 -14.24 -3.99 -2.76
C PRO A 61 -13.01 -4.60 -2.08
N GLY A 62 -12.61 -4.05 -0.94
CA GLY A 62 -11.48 -4.55 -0.17
C GLY A 62 -10.11 -4.05 -0.64
N THR A 63 -10.03 -3.21 -1.68
CA THR A 63 -8.75 -2.72 -2.21
C THR A 63 -7.99 -1.90 -1.16
N ALA A 64 -8.66 -1.09 -0.37
CA ALA A 64 -8.00 -0.28 0.66
C ALA A 64 -7.30 -1.16 1.69
N LYS A 65 -7.99 -2.17 2.21
CA LYS A 65 -7.41 -3.11 3.18
C LYS A 65 -6.26 -3.90 2.54
N TYR A 66 -6.44 -4.37 1.33
CA TYR A 66 -5.42 -5.11 0.60
C TYR A 66 -4.15 -4.27 0.40
N THR A 67 -4.31 -3.01 -0.01
CA THR A 67 -3.18 -2.09 -0.18
C THR A 67 -2.48 -1.84 1.16
N SER A 68 -3.23 -1.66 2.24
CA SER A 68 -2.66 -1.52 3.58
C SER A 68 -1.85 -2.75 3.97
N ASP A 69 -2.36 -3.95 3.70
CA ASP A 69 -1.66 -5.20 4.00
C ASP A 69 -0.38 -5.32 3.17
N VAL A 70 -0.40 -4.93 1.90
CA VAL A 70 0.78 -4.92 1.03
C VAL A 70 1.85 -3.98 1.59
N ILE A 71 1.46 -2.79 1.99
CA ILE A 71 2.39 -1.79 2.56
C ILE A 71 2.95 -2.29 3.89
N ALA A 72 2.12 -2.89 4.75
CA ALA A 72 2.58 -3.45 6.02
C ALA A 72 3.62 -4.56 5.80
N ALA A 73 3.39 -5.44 4.84
CA ALA A 73 4.35 -6.49 4.50
C ALA A 73 5.66 -5.89 3.99
N TYR A 74 5.60 -4.86 3.15
CA TYR A 74 6.77 -4.17 2.66
C TYR A 74 7.59 -3.55 3.79
N VAL A 75 6.92 -2.86 4.72
CA VAL A 75 7.57 -2.22 5.88
C VAL A 75 8.24 -3.28 6.74
N GLN A 76 7.56 -4.39 7.00
CA GLN A 76 8.11 -5.46 7.83
C GLN A 76 9.35 -6.09 7.20
N THR A 77 9.35 -6.28 5.89
CA THR A 77 10.46 -6.91 5.16
C THR A 77 11.65 -5.95 5.02
N ASN A 78 11.41 -4.65 4.91
CA ASN A 78 12.43 -3.64 4.63
C ASN A 78 12.70 -2.70 5.81
N ALA A 79 12.21 -3.03 7.00
CA ALA A 79 12.45 -2.23 8.21
C ALA A 79 13.95 -2.10 8.47
N GLU A 80 14.37 -0.88 8.73
CA GLU A 80 15.77 -0.57 9.03
C GLU A 80 16.09 -0.75 10.52
#